data_249345db2d88799989a75f60251cea4f
#
_entry.id   249345db2d88799989a75f60251cea4f
#
_cell.length_a   1.000
_cell.length_b   1.000
_cell.length_c   1.000
_cell.angle_alpha   90.00
_cell.angle_beta   90.00
_cell.angle_gamma   90.00
#
_symmetry.space_group_name_H-M   'P 1'
#
loop_
_entity.id
_entity.type
_entity.pdbx_description
1 polymer ?
#
loop_
_entity_poly.entity_id
_entity_poly.type
_entity_poly.pdbx_seq_one_letter_code
_entity_poly.pdbx_strand_id
1 'polypeptide(L)'
;MKLLIKLSGESLSERGGDGSFYAEPVLERIAEQIRALQSQGHQIALVIGGGNLFRGHKLTEKLSIERPTADYIGMLATVQNALILRDYFQTKGIATRVSSAIAMPQICESYIPKRALRHMEKGRIMIFAAGLGAPYFTTDSTAVQRALEMGADMLIMAKNGVDGLYTGDPKKNKRATFIKSITGSKVLEQNLKAADQSAIALAKEHGLTIKIVGVDMIKSALETKIGSVILPE
;
A
#
# COMPACT_ATOMS: atom_id res chain seq x y z
N MET A 1 -17.33 6.20 0.01
CA MET A 1 -16.63 5.00 -0.50
C MET A 1 -15.72 4.44 0.58
N LYS A 2 -15.48 3.13 0.56
CA LYS A 2 -14.40 2.48 1.31
C LYS A 2 -13.17 2.37 0.41
N LEU A 3 -12.07 2.94 0.82
CA LEU A 3 -10.83 2.97 0.05
C LEU A 3 -9.73 2.22 0.81
N LEU A 4 -9.05 1.32 0.15
CA LEU A 4 -7.79 0.81 0.66
C LEU A 4 -6.66 1.45 -0.13
N ILE A 5 -5.67 2.01 0.58
CA ILE A 5 -4.51 2.66 -0.02
C ILE A 5 -3.26 1.88 0.34
N LYS A 6 -2.54 1.44 -0.68
CA LYS A 6 -1.25 0.78 -0.51
C LYS A 6 -0.11 1.78 -0.70
N LEU A 7 0.75 1.87 0.31
CA LEU A 7 1.99 2.64 0.30
C LEU A 7 3.20 1.70 0.31
N SER A 8 4.25 2.02 -0.43
CA SER A 8 5.52 1.34 -0.25
C SER A 8 6.26 1.92 0.97
N GLY A 9 7.05 1.11 1.69
CA GLY A 9 7.88 1.64 2.77
C GLY A 9 8.82 2.75 2.28
N GLU A 10 9.37 2.61 1.09
CA GLU A 10 10.22 3.62 0.44
C GLU A 10 9.53 4.98 0.23
N SER A 11 8.20 5.01 0.31
CA SER A 11 7.44 6.26 0.23
C SER A 11 7.47 7.08 1.52
N LEU A 12 8.08 6.59 2.60
CA LEU A 12 8.20 7.28 3.89
C LEU A 12 9.50 8.06 4.04
N SER A 13 10.46 7.86 3.14
CA SER A 13 11.77 8.53 3.13
C SER A 13 11.91 9.47 1.95
N GLU A 14 12.75 10.49 2.08
CA GLU A 14 13.15 11.35 0.95
C GLU A 14 14.14 10.64 0.04
N ARG A 15 13.99 10.86 -1.27
CA ARG A 15 14.99 10.40 -2.25
C ARG A 15 16.22 11.28 -2.16
N GLY A 16 17.38 10.66 -1.90
CA GLY A 16 18.65 11.41 -1.79
C GLY A 16 18.81 12.19 -0.51
N GLY A 17 17.97 11.95 0.51
CA GLY A 17 18.09 12.52 1.84
C GLY A 17 19.29 11.98 2.62
N ASP A 18 19.38 12.34 3.88
CA ASP A 18 20.46 12.03 4.83
C ASP A 18 20.61 10.54 5.22
N GLY A 19 19.89 9.65 4.53
CA GLY A 19 19.80 8.22 4.85
C GLY A 19 18.77 7.88 5.91
N SER A 20 17.97 8.85 6.37
CA SER A 20 16.87 8.62 7.29
C SER A 20 15.80 7.72 6.66
N PHE A 21 15.31 6.76 7.44
CA PHE A 21 14.21 5.89 7.05
C PHE A 21 12.86 6.60 6.99
N TYR A 22 12.76 7.79 7.57
CA TYR A 22 11.55 8.61 7.66
C TYR A 22 11.90 10.09 7.46
N ALA A 23 11.09 10.77 6.68
CA ALA A 23 11.22 12.21 6.47
C ALA A 23 9.92 12.91 6.86
N GLU A 24 9.99 13.83 7.82
CA GLU A 24 8.81 14.56 8.31
C GLU A 24 8.02 15.23 7.19
N PRO A 25 8.63 15.92 6.19
CA PRO A 25 7.87 16.53 5.09
C PRO A 25 7.08 15.50 4.26
N VAL A 26 7.60 14.27 4.16
CA VAL A 26 6.92 13.18 3.46
C VAL A 26 5.71 12.68 4.25
N LEU A 27 5.90 12.47 5.57
CA LEU A 27 4.81 12.05 6.47
C LEU A 27 3.69 13.10 6.50
N GLU A 28 4.04 14.39 6.52
CA GLU A 28 3.08 15.50 6.45
C GLU A 28 2.24 15.44 5.17
N ARG A 29 2.90 15.34 4.01
CA ARG A 29 2.21 15.25 2.71
C ARG A 29 1.26 14.05 2.66
N ILE A 30 1.66 12.90 3.19
CA ILE A 30 0.79 11.72 3.25
C ILE A 30 -0.40 11.98 4.17
N ALA A 31 -0.18 12.55 5.37
CA ALA A 31 -1.23 12.88 6.33
C ALA A 31 -2.27 13.85 5.72
N GLU A 32 -1.81 14.91 5.05
CA GLU A 32 -2.67 15.87 4.35
C GLU A 32 -3.55 15.22 3.28
N GLN A 33 -2.98 14.32 2.48
CA GLN A 33 -3.71 13.62 1.43
C GLN A 33 -4.76 12.66 1.99
N ILE A 34 -4.42 11.92 3.05
CA ILE A 34 -5.34 11.03 3.74
C ILE A 34 -6.48 11.83 4.39
N ARG A 35 -6.14 12.95 5.04
CA ARG A 35 -7.15 13.86 5.61
C ARG A 35 -8.09 14.42 4.55
N ALA A 36 -7.57 14.79 3.38
CA ALA A 36 -8.38 15.32 2.29
C ALA A 36 -9.42 14.31 1.81
N LEU A 37 -9.06 13.03 1.66
CA LEU A 37 -10.01 11.97 1.32
C LEU A 37 -11.00 11.69 2.47
N GLN A 38 -10.53 11.68 3.72
CA GLN A 38 -11.39 11.48 4.88
C GLN A 38 -12.45 12.60 5.02
N SER A 39 -12.07 13.86 4.79
CA SER A 39 -12.99 15.01 4.85
C SER A 39 -14.05 14.98 3.76
N GLN A 40 -13.84 14.25 2.67
CA GLN A 40 -14.83 13.96 1.63
C GLN A 40 -15.80 12.83 2.02
N GLY A 41 -15.71 12.31 3.24
CA GLY A 41 -16.59 11.25 3.75
C GLY A 41 -16.16 9.84 3.35
N HIS A 42 -14.93 9.64 2.89
CA HIS A 42 -14.42 8.29 2.58
C HIS A 42 -13.93 7.56 3.84
N GLN A 43 -14.22 6.25 3.92
CA GLN A 43 -13.63 5.35 4.90
C GLN A 43 -12.30 4.84 4.35
N ILE A 44 -11.22 4.95 5.13
CA ILE A 44 -9.88 4.71 4.62
C ILE A 44 -9.17 3.64 5.45
N ALA A 45 -8.58 2.68 4.75
CA ALA A 45 -7.61 1.76 5.29
C ALA A 45 -6.29 1.86 4.52
N LEU A 46 -5.18 1.61 5.20
CA LEU A 46 -3.84 1.64 4.65
C LEU A 46 -3.17 0.27 4.78
N VAL A 47 -2.41 -0.12 3.78
CA VAL A 47 -1.41 -1.19 3.84
C VAL A 47 -0.06 -0.56 3.51
N ILE A 48 0.94 -0.78 4.37
CA ILE A 48 2.28 -0.21 4.20
C ILE A 48 3.33 -1.30 4.04
N GLY A 49 4.25 -1.12 3.09
CA GLY A 49 5.42 -1.99 2.93
C GLY A 49 6.53 -1.68 3.95
N GLY A 50 7.51 -2.59 4.06
CA GLY A 50 8.68 -2.46 4.93
C GLY A 50 9.99 -2.10 4.22
N GLY A 51 9.94 -1.76 2.93
CA GLY A 51 11.12 -1.68 2.05
C GLY A 51 12.13 -0.55 2.36
N ASN A 52 11.75 0.46 3.17
CA ASN A 52 12.67 1.47 3.68
C ASN A 52 13.58 0.91 4.79
N LEU A 53 13.07 0.03 5.63
CA LEU A 53 13.79 -0.55 6.78
C LEU A 53 14.50 -1.85 6.41
N PHE A 54 13.85 -2.69 5.62
CA PHE A 54 14.35 -4.03 5.32
C PHE A 54 14.04 -4.45 3.87
N ARG A 55 15.09 -4.83 3.14
CA ARG A 55 15.00 -5.41 1.78
C ARG A 55 15.44 -6.85 1.82
N GLY A 56 14.50 -7.77 2.07
CA GLY A 56 14.73 -9.20 2.25
C GLY A 56 15.63 -9.83 1.19
N HIS A 57 15.36 -9.56 -0.09
CA HIS A 57 16.13 -10.11 -1.22
C HIS A 57 17.64 -9.81 -1.14
N LYS A 58 18.03 -8.60 -0.71
CA LYS A 58 19.46 -8.24 -0.61
C LYS A 58 20.17 -8.91 0.55
N LEU A 59 19.45 -9.26 1.60
CA LEU A 59 20.03 -9.88 2.80
C LEU A 59 20.02 -11.39 2.75
N THR A 60 19.03 -12.02 2.10
CA THR A 60 19.05 -13.47 1.86
C THR A 60 20.29 -13.89 1.08
N GLU A 61 20.67 -13.12 0.04
CA GLU A 61 21.87 -13.42 -0.76
C GLU A 61 23.19 -13.20 0.01
N LYS A 62 23.25 -12.13 0.85
CA LYS A 62 24.50 -11.77 1.54
C LYS A 62 24.74 -12.53 2.84
N LEU A 63 23.67 -12.86 3.57
CA LEU A 63 23.75 -13.41 4.93
C LEU A 63 23.21 -14.84 5.03
N SER A 64 22.86 -15.48 3.91
CA SER A 64 22.30 -16.85 3.87
C SER A 64 21.07 -17.03 4.78
N ILE A 65 20.26 -15.97 4.93
CA ILE A 65 19.02 -16.03 5.69
C ILE A 65 17.96 -16.75 4.85
N GLU A 66 17.27 -17.70 5.44
CA GLU A 66 16.17 -18.39 4.77
C GLU A 66 15.04 -17.43 4.37
N ARG A 67 14.41 -17.68 3.23
CA ARG A 67 13.36 -16.83 2.68
C ARG A 67 12.18 -16.62 3.66
N PRO A 68 11.66 -17.63 4.36
CA PRO A 68 10.58 -17.40 5.33
C PRO A 68 10.99 -16.45 6.47
N THR A 69 12.21 -16.60 6.98
CA THR A 69 12.75 -15.72 8.02
C THR A 69 12.87 -14.27 7.52
N ALA A 70 13.40 -14.07 6.32
CA ALA A 70 13.50 -12.75 5.71
C ALA A 70 12.13 -12.11 5.50
N ASP A 71 11.11 -12.89 5.11
CA ASP A 71 9.75 -12.41 4.94
C ASP A 71 9.13 -11.99 6.30
N TYR A 72 9.37 -12.74 7.39
CA TYR A 72 8.95 -12.33 8.74
C TYR A 72 9.65 -11.04 9.20
N ILE A 73 10.94 -10.89 8.96
CA ILE A 73 11.66 -9.63 9.25
C ILE A 73 11.03 -8.47 8.47
N GLY A 74 10.71 -8.68 7.20
CA GLY A 74 9.99 -7.70 6.38
C GLY A 74 8.60 -7.36 6.93
N MET A 75 7.86 -8.35 7.45
CA MET A 75 6.57 -8.13 8.11
C MET A 75 6.73 -7.27 9.37
N LEU A 76 7.74 -7.53 10.21
CA LEU A 76 8.04 -6.69 11.39
C LEU A 76 8.41 -5.25 11.00
N ALA A 77 9.12 -5.06 9.89
CA ALA A 77 9.41 -3.73 9.37
C ALA A 77 8.12 -2.97 8.99
N THR A 78 7.09 -3.66 8.46
CA THR A 78 5.79 -3.02 8.22
C THR A 78 5.08 -2.60 9.50
N VAL A 79 5.26 -3.33 10.60
CA VAL A 79 4.70 -2.97 11.91
C VAL A 79 5.34 -1.67 12.40
N GLN A 80 6.66 -1.52 12.32
CA GLN A 80 7.35 -0.28 12.68
C GLN A 80 6.81 0.91 11.88
N ASN A 81 6.70 0.77 10.55
CA ASN A 81 6.14 1.81 9.68
C ASN A 81 4.70 2.18 10.08
N ALA A 82 3.87 1.18 10.39
CA ALA A 82 2.47 1.40 10.78
C ALA A 82 2.36 2.16 12.11
N LEU A 83 3.22 1.86 13.08
CA LEU A 83 3.23 2.56 14.38
C LEU A 83 3.64 4.03 14.22
N ILE A 84 4.67 4.30 13.43
CA ILE A 84 5.13 5.67 13.16
C ILE A 84 4.04 6.46 12.45
N LEU A 85 3.41 5.91 11.41
CA LEU A 85 2.31 6.58 10.73
C LEU A 85 1.12 6.82 11.66
N ARG A 86 0.76 5.85 12.52
CA ARG A 86 -0.32 6.01 13.50
C ARG A 86 -0.06 7.20 14.41
N ASP A 87 1.10 7.24 15.03
CA ASP A 87 1.43 8.27 16.00
C ASP A 87 1.54 9.63 15.32
N TYR A 88 2.19 9.70 14.15
CA TYR A 88 2.26 10.92 13.37
C TYR A 88 0.86 11.44 12.96
N PHE A 89 -0.01 10.57 12.47
CA PHE A 89 -1.39 10.95 12.12
C PHE A 89 -2.18 11.45 13.33
N GLN A 90 -1.97 10.83 14.49
CA GLN A 90 -2.62 11.27 15.74
C GLN A 90 -2.17 12.67 16.16
N THR A 91 -0.88 13.03 16.00
CA THR A 91 -0.41 14.42 16.26
C THR A 91 -1.09 15.44 15.34
N LYS A 92 -1.52 14.99 14.18
CA LYS A 92 -2.26 15.82 13.21
C LYS A 92 -3.79 15.75 13.42
N GLY A 93 -4.28 15.13 14.50
CA GLY A 93 -5.72 14.99 14.77
C GLY A 93 -6.45 13.95 13.90
N ILE A 94 -5.73 13.08 13.21
CA ILE A 94 -6.31 11.99 12.40
C ILE A 94 -6.39 10.74 13.26
N ALA A 95 -7.59 10.40 13.73
CA ALA A 95 -7.81 9.21 14.57
C ALA A 95 -7.43 7.93 13.81
N THR A 96 -6.40 7.23 14.27
CA THR A 96 -5.82 6.08 13.56
C THR A 96 -5.69 4.87 14.47
N ARG A 97 -5.84 3.67 13.92
CA ARG A 97 -5.62 2.38 14.59
C ARG A 97 -4.73 1.48 13.73
N VAL A 98 -3.92 0.66 14.40
CA VAL A 98 -3.08 -0.37 13.76
C VAL A 98 -3.59 -1.74 14.16
N SER A 99 -3.72 -2.63 13.19
CA SER A 99 -3.92 -4.05 13.44
C SER A 99 -2.91 -4.90 12.68
N SER A 100 -2.41 -5.93 13.35
CA SER A 100 -1.36 -6.81 12.84
C SER A 100 -1.90 -8.20 12.54
N ALA A 101 -1.47 -8.77 11.40
CA ALA A 101 -1.74 -10.16 11.05
C ALA A 101 -0.97 -11.15 11.95
N ILE A 102 0.17 -10.73 12.51
CA ILE A 102 0.92 -11.48 13.53
C ILE A 102 0.47 -10.96 14.90
N ALA A 103 0.08 -11.87 15.79
CA ALA A 103 -0.39 -11.50 17.12
C ALA A 103 0.73 -10.86 17.96
N MET A 104 0.54 -9.61 18.36
CA MET A 104 1.45 -8.83 19.23
C MET A 104 0.64 -7.84 20.08
N PRO A 105 -0.22 -8.33 20.98
CA PRO A 105 -1.25 -7.53 21.66
C PRO A 105 -0.69 -6.40 22.52
N GLN A 106 0.58 -6.48 22.94
CA GLN A 106 1.26 -5.40 23.70
C GLN A 106 1.59 -4.18 22.81
N ILE A 107 1.60 -4.33 21.49
CA ILE A 107 2.04 -3.30 20.53
C ILE A 107 0.88 -2.73 19.73
N CYS A 108 0.01 -3.60 19.22
CA CYS A 108 -1.14 -3.22 18.39
C CYS A 108 -2.24 -4.28 18.44
N GLU A 109 -3.40 -3.95 17.91
CA GLU A 109 -4.54 -4.88 17.85
C GLU A 109 -4.24 -6.07 16.94
N SER A 110 -4.68 -7.28 17.34
CA SER A 110 -4.73 -8.41 16.42
C SER A 110 -5.77 -8.14 15.32
N TYR A 111 -5.43 -8.49 14.09
CA TYR A 111 -6.31 -8.30 12.95
C TYR A 111 -7.57 -9.18 13.06
N ILE A 112 -8.71 -8.52 13.15
CA ILE A 112 -10.05 -9.09 13.08
C ILE A 112 -10.88 -8.25 12.13
N PRO A 113 -11.33 -8.78 10.97
CA PRO A 113 -11.99 -7.99 9.92
C PRO A 113 -13.15 -7.13 10.44
N LYS A 114 -14.08 -7.72 11.21
CA LYS A 114 -15.23 -7.00 11.77
C LYS A 114 -14.84 -5.87 12.74
N ARG A 115 -13.72 -6.01 13.46
CA ARG A 115 -13.21 -4.95 14.33
C ARG A 115 -12.64 -3.80 13.51
N ALA A 116 -11.88 -4.11 12.47
CA ALA A 116 -11.33 -3.11 11.56
C ALA A 116 -12.45 -2.32 10.87
N LEU A 117 -13.50 -2.98 10.38
CA LEU A 117 -14.67 -2.31 9.81
C LEU A 117 -15.34 -1.36 10.79
N ARG A 118 -15.55 -1.77 12.05
CA ARG A 118 -16.11 -0.89 13.10
C ARG A 118 -15.24 0.34 13.38
N HIS A 119 -13.92 0.23 13.25
CA HIS A 119 -13.04 1.40 13.35
C HIS A 119 -13.26 2.36 12.19
N MET A 120 -13.36 1.85 10.96
CA MET A 120 -13.60 2.66 9.77
C MET A 120 -14.99 3.33 9.81
N GLU A 121 -16.02 2.63 10.28
CA GLU A 121 -17.38 3.17 10.49
C GLU A 121 -17.39 4.33 11.50
N LYS A 122 -16.48 4.32 12.49
CA LYS A 122 -16.27 5.41 13.45
C LYS A 122 -15.36 6.52 12.93
N GLY A 123 -15.09 6.56 11.63
CA GLY A 123 -14.22 7.55 10.99
C GLY A 123 -12.74 7.43 11.32
N ARG A 124 -12.27 6.28 11.83
CA ARG A 124 -10.85 6.05 12.12
C ARG A 124 -10.15 5.50 10.88
N ILE A 125 -8.94 5.96 10.65
CA ILE A 125 -8.06 5.35 9.66
C ILE A 125 -7.55 4.02 10.21
N MET A 126 -7.64 2.94 9.42
CA MET A 126 -7.06 1.65 9.75
C MET A 126 -5.72 1.48 9.04
N ILE A 127 -4.69 1.02 9.74
CA ILE A 127 -3.42 0.59 9.13
C ILE A 127 -3.25 -0.90 9.39
N PHE A 128 -3.14 -1.68 8.32
CA PHE A 128 -2.88 -3.10 8.38
C PHE A 128 -1.39 -3.38 8.28
N ALA A 129 -0.85 -4.02 9.30
CA ALA A 129 0.56 -4.33 9.47
C ALA A 129 0.82 -5.84 9.43
N ALA A 130 2.08 -6.23 9.33
CA ALA A 130 2.55 -7.60 9.23
C ALA A 130 2.01 -8.38 8.01
N GLY A 131 1.68 -7.68 6.93
CA GLY A 131 1.26 -8.33 5.69
C GLY A 131 0.04 -9.22 5.86
N LEU A 132 0.13 -10.45 5.35
CA LEU A 132 -0.85 -11.51 5.59
C LEU A 132 -0.49 -12.40 6.80
N GLY A 133 0.65 -12.16 7.45
CA GLY A 133 1.16 -13.01 8.52
C GLY A 133 1.79 -14.32 8.03
N ALA A 134 1.94 -14.47 6.71
CA ALA A 134 2.49 -15.66 6.07
C ALA A 134 3.62 -15.30 5.10
N PRO A 135 4.70 -16.08 5.04
CA PRO A 135 5.78 -15.90 4.07
C PRO A 135 5.29 -16.03 2.61
N TYR A 136 6.13 -15.58 1.66
CA TYR A 136 5.92 -15.63 0.21
C TYR A 136 4.88 -14.67 -0.35
N PHE A 137 4.14 -13.95 0.48
CA PHE A 137 3.21 -12.91 0.03
C PHE A 137 3.84 -11.53 0.09
N THR A 138 3.46 -10.69 -0.87
CA THR A 138 3.95 -9.33 -0.96
C THR A 138 2.98 -8.32 -0.34
N THR A 139 3.41 -7.08 -0.25
CA THR A 139 2.53 -5.96 0.15
C THR A 139 1.40 -5.75 -0.86
N ASP A 140 1.61 -6.02 -2.15
CA ASP A 140 0.58 -5.88 -3.19
C ASP A 140 -0.51 -6.95 -3.01
N SER A 141 -0.13 -8.22 -2.80
CA SER A 141 -1.08 -9.31 -2.48
C SER A 141 -1.83 -9.03 -1.18
N THR A 142 -1.13 -8.53 -0.16
CA THR A 142 -1.75 -8.10 1.10
C THR A 142 -2.79 -7.02 0.87
N ALA A 143 -2.49 -6.01 0.06
CA ALA A 143 -3.41 -4.90 -0.19
C ALA A 143 -4.70 -5.37 -0.87
N VAL A 144 -4.60 -6.25 -1.87
CA VAL A 144 -5.78 -6.83 -2.52
C VAL A 144 -6.60 -7.65 -1.52
N GLN A 145 -5.97 -8.55 -0.76
CA GLN A 145 -6.66 -9.38 0.21
C GLN A 145 -7.40 -8.52 1.26
N ARG A 146 -6.74 -7.52 1.83
CA ARG A 146 -7.36 -6.61 2.82
C ARG A 146 -8.48 -5.77 2.20
N ALA A 147 -8.33 -5.33 0.94
CA ALA A 147 -9.38 -4.60 0.23
C ALA A 147 -10.65 -5.46 0.09
N LEU A 148 -10.51 -6.72 -0.29
CA LEU A 148 -11.62 -7.66 -0.44
C LEU A 148 -12.28 -7.95 0.93
N GLU A 149 -11.51 -8.23 1.98
CA GLU A 149 -12.02 -8.49 3.33
C GLU A 149 -12.78 -7.29 3.92
N MET A 150 -12.35 -6.06 3.58
CA MET A 150 -13.02 -4.82 4.03
C MET A 150 -14.21 -4.43 3.13
N GLY A 151 -14.43 -5.11 2.01
CA GLY A 151 -15.39 -4.70 1.00
C GLY A 151 -15.06 -3.30 0.48
N ALA A 152 -13.80 -3.05 0.14
CA ALA A 152 -13.38 -1.78 -0.41
C ALA A 152 -13.91 -1.59 -1.83
N ASP A 153 -14.40 -0.38 -2.12
CA ASP A 153 -14.89 -0.03 -3.45
C ASP A 153 -13.73 0.12 -4.46
N MET A 154 -12.53 0.40 -3.96
CA MET A 154 -11.34 0.60 -4.79
C MET A 154 -10.07 0.38 -3.97
N LEU A 155 -9.05 -0.22 -4.60
CA LEU A 155 -7.68 -0.27 -4.12
C LEU A 155 -6.86 0.81 -4.84
N ILE A 156 -6.27 1.75 -4.09
CA ILE A 156 -5.35 2.76 -4.60
C ILE A 156 -3.92 2.30 -4.32
N MET A 157 -3.15 2.03 -5.36
CA MET A 157 -1.72 1.73 -5.26
C MET A 157 -0.91 3.00 -5.51
N ALA A 158 -0.39 3.59 -4.44
CA ALA A 158 0.45 4.77 -4.52
C ALA A 158 1.91 4.36 -4.82
N LYS A 159 2.40 4.79 -5.96
CA LYS A 159 3.76 4.46 -6.45
C LYS A 159 4.71 5.62 -6.22
N ASN A 160 5.95 5.30 -5.87
CA ASN A 160 7.00 6.30 -5.74
C ASN A 160 7.71 6.50 -7.08
N GLY A 161 7.60 7.73 -7.63
CA GLY A 161 8.34 8.20 -8.80
C GLY A 161 7.80 7.77 -10.15
N VAL A 162 6.55 7.32 -10.20
CA VAL A 162 5.71 7.19 -11.40
C VAL A 162 4.30 7.60 -11.03
N ASP A 163 3.56 8.13 -11.99
CA ASP A 163 2.22 8.68 -11.83
C ASP A 163 1.10 7.72 -12.28
N GLY A 164 1.46 6.54 -12.77
CA GLY A 164 0.53 5.52 -13.22
C GLY A 164 1.22 4.30 -13.83
N LEU A 165 0.53 3.58 -14.69
CA LEU A 165 1.01 2.39 -15.40
C LEU A 165 1.54 2.76 -16.78
N TYR A 166 2.64 2.15 -17.17
CA TYR A 166 3.28 2.31 -18.47
C TYR A 166 3.52 0.95 -19.12
N THR A 167 3.67 0.95 -20.45
CA THR A 167 4.04 -0.26 -21.22
C THR A 167 5.42 -0.81 -20.88
N GLY A 168 6.22 -0.08 -20.12
CA GLY A 168 7.54 -0.43 -19.62
C GLY A 168 8.02 0.58 -18.61
N ASP A 169 9.21 0.41 -18.05
CA ASP A 169 9.78 1.39 -17.11
C ASP A 169 10.14 2.70 -17.83
N PRO A 170 9.43 3.82 -17.60
CA PRO A 170 9.69 5.08 -18.30
C PRO A 170 11.07 5.67 -18.03
N LYS A 171 11.74 5.24 -16.95
CA LYS A 171 13.12 5.68 -16.61
C LYS A 171 14.16 4.96 -17.45
N LYS A 172 13.86 3.74 -17.93
CA LYS A 172 14.77 2.91 -18.70
C LYS A 172 14.41 2.87 -20.19
N ASN A 173 13.15 3.04 -20.52
CA ASN A 173 12.62 2.97 -21.87
C ASN A 173 11.88 4.27 -22.24
N LYS A 174 12.52 5.13 -23.02
CA LYS A 174 11.92 6.38 -23.52
C LYS A 174 10.69 6.18 -24.42
N ARG A 175 10.47 4.95 -24.93
CA ARG A 175 9.29 4.60 -25.73
C ARG A 175 8.13 4.06 -24.89
N ALA A 176 8.30 3.98 -23.55
CA ALA A 176 7.23 3.57 -22.67
C ALA A 176 6.07 4.57 -22.74
N THR A 177 4.88 4.08 -23.07
CA THR A 177 3.66 4.88 -23.18
C THR A 177 2.81 4.72 -21.95
N PHE A 178 2.17 5.80 -21.52
CA PHE A 178 1.24 5.80 -20.39
C PHE A 178 -0.05 5.06 -20.75
N ILE A 179 -0.50 4.20 -19.85
CA ILE A 179 -1.73 3.41 -19.99
C ILE A 179 -2.78 3.99 -19.05
N LYS A 180 -3.79 4.62 -19.60
CA LYS A 180 -4.86 5.28 -18.85
C LYS A 180 -5.80 4.27 -18.17
N SER A 181 -6.21 3.25 -18.93
CA SER A 181 -7.12 2.19 -18.49
C SER A 181 -6.75 0.88 -19.17
N ILE A 182 -6.84 -0.22 -18.43
CA ILE A 182 -6.53 -1.56 -18.92
C ILE A 182 -7.29 -2.59 -18.08
N THR A 183 -7.58 -3.77 -18.63
CA THR A 183 -8.16 -4.87 -17.84
C THR A 183 -7.09 -5.69 -17.15
N GLY A 184 -7.46 -6.35 -16.03
CA GLY A 184 -6.58 -7.27 -15.31
C GLY A 184 -6.04 -8.38 -16.21
N SER A 185 -6.86 -8.93 -17.10
CA SER A 185 -6.44 -9.92 -18.10
C SER A 185 -5.30 -9.41 -18.97
N LYS A 186 -5.41 -8.22 -19.54
CA LYS A 186 -4.35 -7.63 -20.37
C LYS A 186 -3.08 -7.30 -19.60
N VAL A 187 -3.20 -6.91 -18.31
CA VAL A 187 -2.02 -6.69 -17.43
C VAL A 187 -1.24 -8.00 -17.28
N LEU A 188 -1.93 -9.12 -17.05
CA LEU A 188 -1.32 -10.45 -16.91
C LEU A 188 -0.73 -10.94 -18.24
N GLU A 189 -1.48 -10.87 -19.34
CA GLU A 189 -1.04 -11.29 -20.68
C GLU A 189 0.21 -10.55 -21.15
N GLN A 190 0.26 -9.23 -20.92
CA GLN A 190 1.38 -8.38 -21.31
C GLN A 190 2.52 -8.34 -20.27
N ASN A 191 2.38 -9.08 -19.17
CA ASN A 191 3.34 -9.11 -18.07
C ASN A 191 3.76 -7.70 -17.59
N LEU A 192 2.78 -6.78 -17.49
CA LEU A 192 3.03 -5.41 -17.06
C LEU A 192 3.35 -5.36 -15.57
N LYS A 193 4.34 -4.55 -15.19
CA LYS A 193 4.79 -4.39 -13.79
C LYS A 193 3.93 -3.39 -13.02
N ALA A 194 2.62 -3.56 -13.07
CA ALA A 194 1.65 -2.77 -12.30
C ALA A 194 1.71 -3.10 -10.81
N ALA A 195 1.63 -4.37 -10.52
CA ALA A 195 1.69 -5.02 -9.21
C ALA A 195 2.15 -6.46 -9.44
N ASP A 196 2.26 -7.24 -8.36
CA ASP A 196 2.53 -8.67 -8.51
C ASP A 196 1.40 -9.38 -9.25
N GLN A 197 1.74 -10.36 -10.08
CA GLN A 197 0.77 -11.08 -10.89
C GLN A 197 -0.33 -11.76 -10.05
N SER A 198 0.05 -12.33 -8.88
CA SER A 198 -0.91 -12.91 -7.95
C SER A 198 -1.92 -11.88 -7.41
N ALA A 199 -1.48 -10.65 -7.14
CA ALA A 199 -2.35 -9.57 -6.72
C ALA A 199 -3.33 -9.16 -7.83
N ILE A 200 -2.86 -9.04 -9.07
CA ILE A 200 -3.71 -8.71 -10.23
C ILE A 200 -4.73 -9.83 -10.48
N ALA A 201 -4.29 -11.11 -10.44
CA ALA A 201 -5.18 -12.25 -10.64
C ALA A 201 -6.30 -12.28 -9.61
N LEU A 202 -5.97 -12.12 -8.32
CA LEU A 202 -6.93 -12.08 -7.23
C LEU A 202 -7.91 -10.90 -7.35
N ALA A 203 -7.41 -9.71 -7.69
CA ALA A 203 -8.26 -8.53 -7.88
C ALA A 203 -9.25 -8.71 -9.05
N LYS A 204 -8.76 -9.28 -10.17
CA LYS A 204 -9.59 -9.61 -11.32
C LYS A 204 -10.69 -10.60 -10.96
N GLU A 205 -10.34 -11.72 -10.31
CA GLU A 205 -11.27 -12.79 -9.96
C GLU A 205 -12.43 -12.31 -9.08
N HIS A 206 -12.15 -11.35 -8.19
CA HIS A 206 -13.13 -10.84 -7.23
C HIS A 206 -13.67 -9.44 -7.56
N GLY A 207 -13.50 -8.96 -8.78
CA GLY A 207 -14.13 -7.72 -9.24
C GLY A 207 -13.56 -6.43 -8.61
N LEU A 208 -12.34 -6.45 -8.07
CA LEU A 208 -11.74 -5.29 -7.41
C LEU A 208 -11.04 -4.37 -8.42
N THR A 209 -11.50 -3.14 -8.52
CA THR A 209 -10.83 -2.10 -9.31
C THR A 209 -9.57 -1.61 -8.60
N ILE A 210 -8.46 -1.52 -9.34
CA ILE A 210 -7.20 -0.97 -8.85
C ILE A 210 -6.91 0.36 -9.54
N LYS A 211 -6.61 1.39 -8.76
CA LYS A 211 -6.14 2.69 -9.21
C LYS A 211 -4.66 2.83 -8.91
N ILE A 212 -3.84 3.16 -9.91
CA ILE A 212 -2.42 3.42 -9.73
C ILE A 212 -2.17 4.91 -9.88
N VAL A 213 -1.56 5.53 -8.86
CA VAL A 213 -1.23 6.95 -8.84
C VAL A 213 0.16 7.19 -8.27
N GLY A 214 0.73 8.36 -8.51
CA GLY A 214 1.89 8.84 -7.76
C GLY A 214 1.54 9.06 -6.29
N VAL A 215 2.50 8.85 -5.38
CA VAL A 215 2.29 9.04 -3.94
C VAL A 215 1.81 10.46 -3.59
N ASP A 216 2.19 11.45 -4.38
CA ASP A 216 1.79 12.85 -4.17
C ASP A 216 0.39 13.17 -4.74
N MET A 217 -0.29 12.20 -5.35
CA MET A 217 -1.58 12.36 -6.02
C MET A 217 -2.71 11.52 -5.39
N ILE A 218 -2.51 11.02 -4.17
CA ILE A 218 -3.49 10.16 -3.48
C ILE A 218 -4.83 10.88 -3.29
N LYS A 219 -4.82 12.15 -2.87
CA LYS A 219 -6.04 12.94 -2.67
C LYS A 219 -6.90 13.12 -3.91
N SER A 220 -6.26 13.08 -5.09
CA SER A 220 -6.91 13.20 -6.40
C SER A 220 -7.10 11.85 -7.10
N ALA A 221 -6.86 10.73 -6.42
CA ALA A 221 -6.91 9.40 -7.04
C ALA A 221 -8.29 9.05 -7.63
N LEU A 222 -9.35 9.65 -7.13
CA LEU A 222 -10.72 9.42 -7.62
C LEU A 222 -11.06 10.22 -8.89
N GLU A 223 -10.23 11.19 -9.25
CA GLU A 223 -10.39 11.94 -10.49
C GLU A 223 -10.05 11.06 -11.71
N THR A 224 -10.89 11.12 -12.73
CA THR A 224 -10.71 10.31 -13.95
C THR A 224 -9.43 10.66 -14.72
N LYS A 225 -8.94 11.90 -14.60
CA LYS A 225 -7.73 12.37 -15.27
C LYS A 225 -6.44 11.90 -14.63
N ILE A 226 -6.45 11.53 -13.36
CA ILE A 226 -5.26 11.18 -12.58
C ILE A 226 -4.99 9.69 -12.65
N GLY A 227 -3.73 9.32 -12.84
CA GLY A 227 -3.24 7.94 -12.76
C GLY A 227 -3.85 6.97 -13.77
N SER A 228 -3.65 5.70 -13.53
CA SER A 228 -4.13 4.57 -14.34
C SER A 228 -5.17 3.75 -13.59
N VAL A 229 -6.11 3.16 -14.34
CA VAL A 229 -7.12 2.26 -13.78
C VAL A 229 -6.91 0.85 -14.35
N ILE A 230 -6.87 -0.14 -13.47
CA ILE A 230 -6.98 -1.55 -13.84
C ILE A 230 -8.39 -2.01 -13.47
N LEU A 231 -9.16 -2.31 -14.48
CA LEU A 231 -10.50 -2.86 -14.34
C LEU A 231 -10.42 -4.38 -14.15
N PRO A 232 -11.33 -5.00 -13.40
CA PRO A 232 -11.35 -6.46 -13.26
C PRO A 232 -11.48 -7.16 -14.63
N GLU A 233 -12.42 -6.70 -15.44
CA GLU A 233 -12.69 -7.07 -16.83
C GLU A 233 -13.19 -5.86 -17.63
#